data_ac3345c7d8dd8568b34b00b0817fc254
#
_entry.id   ac3345c7d8dd8568b34b00b0817fc254
#
_cell.length_a   1.000
_cell.length_b   1.000
_cell.length_c   1.000
_cell.angle_alpha   90.00
_cell.angle_beta   90.00
_cell.angle_gamma   90.00
#
_symmetry.space_group_name_H-M   'P 1'
#
loop_
_entity.id
_entity.type
_entity.pdbx_description
1 polymer ?
#
loop_
_entity_poly.entity_id
_entity_poly.type
_entity_poly.pdbx_seq_one_letter_code
_entity_poly.pdbx_strand_id
1 'polypeptide(L)'
;MKSKSLFAIKQPAVKENTTQIKDSESSISTLIKRRRRQILVHSFIYYELNQNIISDTQWSEWALELEKLQSEYPNIAAKVEYADVFQEFDHSTGANLKSAYEQDNIMSIAFRLLHYNP
;
A
#
# COMPACT_ATOMS: atom_id res chain seq x y z
N MET A 1 16.29 -0.91 -6.45
CA MET A 1 16.11 -0.55 -6.70
C MET A 1 15.82 0.29 -7.38
N LYS A 2 15.30 0.71 -7.78
CA LYS A 2 14.92 1.56 -8.43
C LYS A 2 13.95 2.41 -7.94
N SER A 3 13.10 2.08 -7.20
CA SER A 3 12.05 2.93 -6.73
C SER A 3 12.54 4.06 -5.91
N LYS A 4 13.71 3.95 -5.37
CA LYS A 4 14.15 5.05 -4.60
C LYS A 4 14.42 6.23 -5.42
N SER A 5 14.71 6.09 -6.65
CA SER A 5 15.00 7.25 -7.41
C SER A 5 13.77 8.10 -7.61
N LEU A 6 12.61 7.54 -7.53
CA LEU A 6 11.43 8.32 -7.61
C LEU A 6 11.36 9.37 -6.55
N PHE A 7 11.69 9.01 -5.35
CA PHE A 7 11.61 9.95 -4.27
C PHE A 7 12.66 11.03 -4.40
N ALA A 8 13.80 10.65 -4.85
CA ALA A 8 14.85 11.62 -5.03
C ALA A 8 14.48 12.63 -6.08
N ILE A 9 13.83 12.19 -7.10
CA ILE A 9 13.49 13.08 -8.15
C ILE A 9 12.54 14.14 -7.75
N LYS A 10 11.57 13.80 -6.95
CA LYS A 10 10.58 14.78 -6.69
C LYS A 10 11.00 15.84 -5.76
N GLN A 11 12.07 15.65 -5.05
CA GLN A 11 12.47 16.66 -4.17
C GLN A 11 12.75 17.96 -4.77
N PRO A 12 13.51 18.04 -5.82
CA PRO A 12 13.83 19.36 -6.33
C PRO A 12 12.64 20.08 -6.87
N ALA A 13 11.65 19.36 -7.27
CA ALA A 13 10.57 20.03 -7.92
C ALA A 13 9.63 20.72 -7.03
N VAL A 14 9.70 20.38 -5.81
CA VAL A 14 8.66 20.75 -5.00
C VAL A 14 8.57 22.10 -4.50
N LYS A 15 9.60 22.81 -4.45
CA LYS A 15 9.55 23.95 -3.72
C LYS A 15 8.78 25.05 -4.25
N GLU A 16 8.40 25.04 -5.41
CA GLU A 16 7.93 26.24 -5.93
C GLU A 16 6.56 26.65 -5.80
N ASN A 17 5.60 25.84 -5.93
CA ASN A 17 4.27 26.38 -5.85
C ASN A 17 3.31 25.47 -5.15
N THR A 18 2.23 26.05 -4.68
CA THR A 18 1.25 25.36 -3.90
C THR A 18 0.53 24.28 -4.67
N THR A 19 0.30 24.51 -5.94
CA THR A 19 -0.38 23.54 -6.77
C THR A 19 0.43 22.27 -6.89
N GLN A 20 1.73 22.41 -7.08
CA GLN A 20 2.57 21.24 -7.15
C GLN A 20 2.62 20.48 -5.85
N ILE A 21 2.59 21.19 -4.73
CA ILE A 21 2.60 20.54 -3.44
C ILE A 21 1.33 19.74 -3.26
N LYS A 22 0.19 20.30 -3.64
CA LYS A 22 -1.07 19.59 -3.54
C LYS A 22 -1.09 18.36 -4.42
N ASP A 23 -0.56 18.47 -5.63
CA ASP A 23 -0.52 17.35 -6.53
C ASP A 23 0.37 16.24 -5.99
N SER A 24 1.47 16.63 -5.37
CA SER A 24 2.36 15.64 -4.76
C SER A 24 1.68 14.92 -3.61
N GLU A 25 0.96 15.66 -2.77
CA GLU A 25 0.25 15.03 -1.68
C GLU A 25 -0.83 14.11 -2.17
N SER A 26 -1.54 14.50 -3.22
CA SER A 26 -2.56 13.68 -3.80
C SER A 26 -1.97 12.40 -4.38
N SER A 27 -0.84 12.52 -5.04
CA SER A 27 -0.17 11.35 -5.60
C SER A 27 0.30 10.41 -4.51
N ILE A 28 0.82 10.94 -3.42
CA ILE A 28 1.29 10.12 -2.32
C ILE A 28 0.11 9.44 -1.64
N SER A 29 -0.98 10.16 -1.43
CA SER A 29 -2.18 9.57 -0.84
C SER A 29 -2.68 8.41 -1.69
N THR A 30 -2.72 8.60 -2.98
CA THR A 30 -3.19 7.57 -3.90
C THR A 30 -2.28 6.35 -3.85
N LEU A 31 -0.99 6.58 -3.79
CA LEU A 31 -0.05 5.47 -3.75
C LEU A 31 -0.16 4.70 -2.44
N ILE A 32 -0.28 5.41 -1.32
CA ILE A 32 -0.44 4.76 -0.03
C ILE A 32 -1.70 3.90 -0.04
N LYS A 33 -2.80 4.45 -0.54
CA LYS A 33 -4.05 3.71 -0.58
C LYS A 33 -3.91 2.46 -1.45
N ARG A 34 -3.27 2.61 -2.61
CA ARG A 34 -3.08 1.48 -3.51
C ARG A 34 -2.26 0.37 -2.86
N ARG A 35 -1.17 0.74 -2.22
CA ARG A 35 -0.32 -0.27 -1.59
C ARG A 35 -1.03 -0.94 -0.42
N ARG A 36 -1.78 -0.17 0.36
CA ARG A 36 -2.54 -0.77 1.45
C ARG A 36 -3.56 -1.78 0.93
N ARG A 37 -4.26 -1.43 -0.13
CA ARG A 37 -5.24 -2.35 -0.69
C ARG A 37 -4.58 -3.59 -1.28
N GLN A 38 -3.46 -3.41 -1.96
CA GLN A 38 -2.74 -4.55 -2.51
C GLN A 38 -2.27 -5.48 -1.39
N ILE A 39 -1.72 -4.92 -0.33
CA ILE A 39 -1.29 -5.72 0.80
C ILE A 39 -2.47 -6.46 1.42
N LEU A 40 -3.60 -5.78 1.59
CA LEU A 40 -4.76 -6.41 2.20
C LEU A 40 -5.31 -7.54 1.33
N VAL A 41 -5.46 -7.27 0.04
CA VAL A 41 -6.03 -8.26 -0.86
C VAL A 41 -5.16 -9.51 -0.92
N HIS A 42 -3.86 -9.32 -1.08
CA HIS A 42 -2.98 -10.47 -1.24
C HIS A 42 -2.67 -11.17 0.08
N SER A 43 -2.74 -10.45 1.19
CA SER A 43 -2.66 -11.09 2.49
C SER A 43 -3.88 -11.97 2.75
N PHE A 44 -5.05 -11.48 2.38
CA PHE A 44 -6.26 -12.27 2.51
C PHE A 44 -6.15 -13.54 1.67
N ILE A 45 -5.68 -13.42 0.43
CA ILE A 45 -5.53 -14.59 -0.43
C ILE A 45 -4.55 -15.58 0.19
N TYR A 46 -3.46 -15.09 0.71
CA TYR A 46 -2.42 -15.96 1.26
C TYR A 46 -2.86 -16.60 2.58
N TYR A 47 -3.32 -15.80 3.51
CA TYR A 47 -3.60 -16.30 4.86
C TYR A 47 -4.95 -16.97 4.99
N GLU A 48 -5.97 -16.48 4.27
CA GLU A 48 -7.30 -17.00 4.46
C GLU A 48 -7.70 -18.01 3.38
N LEU A 49 -7.20 -17.83 2.17
CA LEU A 49 -7.56 -18.72 1.08
C LEU A 49 -6.44 -19.69 0.75
N ASN A 50 -5.31 -19.54 1.40
CA ASN A 50 -4.18 -20.46 1.24
C ASN A 50 -3.73 -20.55 -0.20
N GLN A 51 -3.67 -19.42 -0.88
CA GLN A 51 -3.23 -19.36 -2.26
C GLN A 51 -2.19 -18.27 -2.43
N ASN A 52 -1.52 -18.28 -3.57
CA ASN A 52 -0.35 -17.46 -3.74
C ASN A 52 -0.27 -17.03 -5.20
N ILE A 53 -0.82 -15.89 -5.53
CA ILE A 53 -0.86 -15.43 -6.91
C ILE A 53 0.16 -14.35 -7.21
N ILE A 54 0.92 -13.90 -6.23
CA ILE A 54 2.07 -13.06 -6.47
C ILE A 54 3.24 -13.68 -5.71
N SER A 55 4.45 -13.31 -6.10
CA SER A 55 5.62 -13.85 -5.44
C SER A 55 5.81 -13.21 -4.07
N ASP A 56 6.52 -13.90 -3.20
CA ASP A 56 6.90 -13.33 -1.92
C ASP A 56 7.71 -12.06 -2.10
N THR A 57 8.54 -12.05 -3.11
CA THR A 57 9.34 -10.87 -3.41
C THR A 57 8.46 -9.68 -3.76
N GLN A 58 7.45 -9.89 -4.57
CA GLN A 58 6.56 -8.80 -4.94
C GLN A 58 5.82 -8.27 -3.71
N TRP A 59 5.31 -9.16 -2.87
CA TRP A 59 4.61 -8.74 -1.66
C TRP A 59 5.55 -7.93 -0.78
N SER A 60 6.78 -8.41 -0.62
CA SER A 60 7.76 -7.75 0.22
C SER A 60 8.13 -6.37 -0.32
N GLU A 61 8.25 -6.24 -1.63
CA GLU A 61 8.57 -4.96 -2.22
C GLU A 61 7.46 -3.94 -1.96
N TRP A 62 6.22 -4.36 -2.12
CA TRP A 62 5.09 -3.47 -1.82
C TRP A 62 5.07 -3.10 -0.36
N ALA A 63 5.32 -4.08 0.51
CA ALA A 63 5.27 -3.84 1.94
C ALA A 63 6.37 -2.88 2.40
N LEU A 64 7.57 -3.05 1.86
CA LEU A 64 8.66 -2.14 2.18
C LEU A 64 8.40 -0.74 1.67
N GLU A 65 7.86 -0.64 0.48
CA GLU A 65 7.53 0.66 -0.07
C GLU A 65 6.47 1.35 0.77
N LEU A 66 5.45 0.61 1.17
CA LEU A 66 4.40 1.18 2.00
C LEU A 66 4.94 1.64 3.35
N GLU A 67 5.77 0.82 3.96
CA GLU A 67 6.36 1.17 5.23
C GLU A 67 7.16 2.46 5.12
N LYS A 68 7.92 2.58 4.06
CA LYS A 68 8.71 3.76 3.83
C LYS A 68 7.84 4.98 3.60
N LEU A 69 6.79 4.84 2.81
CA LEU A 69 5.88 5.95 2.55
C LEU A 69 5.21 6.42 3.84
N GLN A 70 4.78 5.50 4.67
CA GLN A 70 4.13 5.88 5.92
C GLN A 70 5.11 6.58 6.86
N SER A 71 6.35 6.16 6.82
CA SER A 71 7.37 6.77 7.65
C SER A 71 7.74 8.16 7.18
N GLU A 72 7.80 8.36 5.87
CA GLU A 72 8.17 9.64 5.30
C GLU A 72 7.02 10.63 5.30
N TYR A 73 5.79 10.17 5.22
CA TYR A 73 4.63 11.02 5.10
C TYR A 73 3.57 10.65 6.14
N PRO A 74 3.92 10.74 7.42
CA PRO A 74 3.00 10.25 8.46
C PRO A 74 1.68 11.01 8.50
N ASN A 75 1.70 12.31 8.20
CA ASN A 75 0.47 13.08 8.25
C ASN A 75 -0.48 12.68 7.13
N ILE A 76 0.07 12.42 5.95
CA ILE A 76 -0.75 11.95 4.84
C ILE A 76 -1.25 10.55 5.13
N ALA A 77 -0.36 9.69 5.61
CA ALA A 77 -0.72 8.31 5.90
C ALA A 77 -1.86 8.22 6.91
N ALA A 78 -1.89 9.15 7.85
CA ALA A 78 -2.92 9.12 8.89
C ALA A 78 -4.31 9.45 8.34
N LYS A 79 -4.38 10.03 7.15
CA LYS A 79 -5.65 10.43 6.57
C LYS A 79 -6.15 9.51 5.47
N VAL A 80 -5.36 8.54 5.07
CA VAL A 80 -5.72 7.65 3.97
C VAL A 80 -6.43 6.43 4.53
N GLU A 81 -7.31 5.84 3.75
CA GLU A 81 -8.08 4.68 4.17
C GLU A 81 -7.20 3.61 4.79
N TYR A 82 -7.75 2.92 5.78
CA TYR A 82 -7.09 1.83 6.50
C TYR A 82 -5.98 2.32 7.43
N ALA A 83 -5.99 3.61 7.78
CA ALA A 83 -4.90 4.16 8.58
C ALA A 83 -4.72 3.44 9.90
N ASP A 84 -5.83 3.13 10.58
CA ASP A 84 -5.71 2.47 11.88
C ASP A 84 -5.20 1.04 11.77
N VAL A 85 -5.54 0.36 10.67
CA VAL A 85 -5.06 -1.01 10.47
C VAL A 85 -3.56 -1.03 10.21
N PHE A 86 -3.06 -0.01 9.50
CA PHE A 86 -1.65 0.01 9.12
C PHE A 86 -0.79 0.86 10.03
N GLN A 87 -1.32 1.32 11.14
CA GLN A 87 -0.59 2.21 12.01
C GLN A 87 0.72 1.60 12.51
N GLU A 88 0.70 0.33 12.82
CA GLU A 88 1.90 -0.35 13.30
C GLU A 88 2.38 -1.41 12.33
N PHE A 89 2.06 -1.22 11.07
CA PHE A 89 2.43 -2.18 10.05
C PHE A 89 3.94 -2.20 9.80
N ASP A 90 4.49 -3.38 9.70
CA ASP A 90 5.85 -3.51 9.19
C ASP A 90 5.85 -4.56 8.09
N HIS A 91 6.95 -4.63 7.38
CA HIS A 91 7.03 -5.44 6.17
C HIS A 91 7.24 -6.93 6.44
N SER A 92 7.30 -7.32 7.68
CA SER A 92 7.66 -8.70 7.97
C SER A 92 6.49 -9.66 7.82
N THR A 93 5.27 -9.18 8.03
CA THR A 93 4.13 -10.08 7.96
C THR A 93 2.84 -9.31 7.74
N GLY A 94 1.90 -9.97 7.07
CA GLY A 94 0.56 -9.42 6.91
C GLY A 94 -0.46 -10.06 7.83
N ALA A 95 0.00 -10.80 8.81
CA ALA A 95 -0.93 -11.57 9.63
C ALA A 95 -1.84 -10.71 10.50
N ASN A 96 -1.41 -9.50 10.83
CA ASN A 96 -2.17 -8.64 11.72
C ASN A 96 -3.22 -7.79 11.02
N LEU A 97 -3.45 -8.02 9.74
CA LEU A 97 -4.34 -7.18 8.96
C LEU A 97 -5.76 -7.71 8.85
N LYS A 98 -6.04 -8.76 9.58
CA LYS A 98 -7.28 -9.50 9.39
C LYS A 98 -8.52 -8.64 9.61
N SER A 99 -8.46 -7.71 10.53
CA SER A 99 -9.63 -6.91 10.83
C SER A 99 -10.08 -6.04 9.66
N ALA A 100 -9.21 -5.82 8.69
CA ALA A 100 -9.55 -5.00 7.54
C ALA A 100 -10.09 -5.77 6.37
N TYR A 101 -10.09 -7.09 6.42
CA TYR A 101 -10.49 -7.87 5.26
C TYR A 101 -11.94 -7.65 4.88
N GLU A 102 -12.76 -7.27 5.83
CA GLU A 102 -14.18 -7.06 5.55
C GLU A 102 -14.50 -5.66 5.09
N GLN A 103 -13.50 -4.81 4.99
CA GLN A 103 -13.71 -3.44 4.57
C GLN A 103 -13.60 -3.31 3.07
N ASP A 104 -14.36 -2.37 2.54
CA ASP A 104 -14.19 -1.92 1.15
C ASP A 104 -14.03 -3.00 0.11
N ASN A 105 -14.77 -4.05 0.21
CA ASN A 105 -14.74 -5.08 -0.83
C ASN A 105 -13.41 -5.79 -0.98
N ILE A 106 -12.59 -5.80 0.05
CA ILE A 106 -11.29 -6.47 -0.04
C ILE A 106 -11.48 -7.93 -0.44
N MET A 107 -12.42 -8.60 0.22
CA MET A 107 -12.66 -10.01 -0.10
C MET A 107 -13.22 -10.18 -1.50
N SER A 108 -14.10 -9.27 -1.92
CA SER A 108 -14.63 -9.34 -3.28
C SER A 108 -13.55 -9.19 -4.32
N ILE A 109 -12.63 -8.27 -4.09
CA ILE A 109 -11.52 -8.07 -5.02
C ILE A 109 -10.67 -9.32 -5.07
N ALA A 110 -10.40 -9.94 -3.92
CA ALA A 110 -9.58 -11.13 -3.86
C ALA A 110 -10.22 -12.26 -4.65
N PHE A 111 -11.51 -12.49 -4.45
CA PHE A 111 -12.20 -13.56 -5.16
C PHE A 111 -12.25 -13.29 -6.66
N ARG A 112 -12.38 -12.03 -7.03
CA ARG A 112 -12.40 -11.69 -8.45
C ARG A 112 -11.05 -11.94 -9.09
N LEU A 113 -9.98 -11.61 -8.38
CA LEU A 113 -8.64 -11.87 -8.90
C LEU A 113 -8.40 -13.35 -9.09
N LEU A 114 -8.83 -14.17 -8.14
CA LEU A 114 -8.65 -15.60 -8.27
C LEU A 114 -9.45 -16.16 -9.41
N HIS A 115 -10.62 -15.63 -9.64
CA HIS A 115 -11.48 -16.09 -10.72
C HIS A 115 -10.87 -15.80 -12.08
N TYR A 116 -10.25 -14.63 -12.23
CA TYR A 116 -9.70 -14.22 -13.50
C TYR A 116 -8.23 -14.53 -13.66
N ASN A 117 -7.64 -15.21 -12.72
CA ASN A 117 -6.21 -15.47 -12.75
C ASN A 117 -6.01 -16.98 -12.87
N PRO A 118 -5.93 -17.49 -14.06
CA PRO A 118 -5.93 -18.94 -14.32
C PRO A 118 -4.70 -19.69 -13.82
#